data_de7b0e3c30f87cdce736a5f28a51eddb
#
_entry.id   de7b0e3c30f87cdce736a5f28a51eddb
#
_cell.length_a   1.000
_cell.length_b   1.000
_cell.length_c   1.000
_cell.angle_alpha   90.00
_cell.angle_beta   90.00
_cell.angle_gamma   90.00
#
_symmetry.space_group_name_H-M   'P 1'
#
loop_
_entity.id
_entity.type
_entity.pdbx_description
1 polymer ?
#
loop_
_entity_poly.entity_id
_entity_poly.type
_entity_poly.pdbx_seq_one_letter_code
_entity_poly.pdbx_strand_id
1 'polypeptide(L)'
;MGSILSVAPMMDYTDRHFRYFLRQISRRPLLYTEMITTMAIKHGDRYKLLGFSLAEKPLALQLGGDNPYLLAECAKIAEDMGYDEVNLNVGCPSSRVKEGNFGACLMANPELVARGISAMNQAVSIPVTVKQRIGIDDQDSYENMANFVRIVADAGCQHFTIHARKAWLQGLSPKENRTVPPLRYDDVYRLKNQFPHLFIEINGGIINLEQARQHLQLVDAVMIGRAAYDNPYLFATVDRDFYGESVTPPTREEVIKKMLPYIDEWVSKGYKLHQISKHLLQLFAGQPGTKAWKRYISENSHFPGADSGVIWQALQQVNSLNDLANSH
;
A
#
# COMPACT_ATOMS: atom_id res chain seq x y z
N MET A 1 1.45 10.86 15.95
CA MET A 1 0.38 11.19 14.98
C MET A 1 0.58 10.30 13.76
N GLY A 2 -0.48 9.68 13.27
CA GLY A 2 -0.44 8.87 12.05
C GLY A 2 -0.05 9.67 10.81
N SER A 3 0.41 9.01 9.75
CA SER A 3 0.66 9.66 8.46
C SER A 3 -0.66 10.08 7.81
N ILE A 4 -0.74 11.32 7.31
CA ILE A 4 -1.96 11.83 6.66
C ILE A 4 -2.18 11.29 5.25
N LEU A 5 -1.13 10.73 4.62
CA LEU A 5 -1.20 9.99 3.36
C LEU A 5 -0.50 8.65 3.48
N SER A 6 -1.09 7.63 2.90
CA SER A 6 -0.49 6.30 2.81
C SER A 6 -0.72 5.66 1.44
N VAL A 7 0.07 4.61 1.15
CA VAL A 7 -0.09 3.77 -0.05
C VAL A 7 -0.62 2.41 0.36
N ALA A 8 -1.75 2.02 -0.21
CA ALA A 8 -2.44 0.78 0.13
C ALA A 8 -1.59 -0.47 -0.08
N PRO A 9 -1.68 -1.47 0.81
CA PRO A 9 -1.13 -2.80 0.57
C PRO A 9 -1.77 -3.44 -0.66
N MET A 10 -0.96 -3.84 -1.63
CA MET A 10 -1.44 -4.42 -2.90
C MET A 10 -0.56 -5.59 -3.31
N MET A 11 -1.16 -6.80 -3.38
CA MET A 11 -0.46 -8.00 -3.86
C MET A 11 0.09 -7.79 -5.27
N ASP A 12 1.31 -8.25 -5.50
CA ASP A 12 2.10 -8.14 -6.73
C ASP A 12 2.59 -6.73 -7.07
N TYR A 13 2.21 -5.71 -6.27
CA TYR A 13 2.52 -4.29 -6.52
C TYR A 13 3.40 -3.67 -5.43
N THR A 14 3.06 -3.83 -4.15
CA THR A 14 3.77 -3.13 -3.06
C THR A 14 4.88 -3.98 -2.42
N ASP A 15 5.64 -4.70 -3.26
CA ASP A 15 6.86 -5.38 -2.84
C ASP A 15 7.97 -4.39 -2.48
N ARG A 16 9.11 -4.89 -1.98
CA ARG A 16 10.25 -4.04 -1.57
C ARG A 16 10.77 -3.14 -2.68
N HIS A 17 10.73 -3.59 -3.93
CA HIS A 17 11.26 -2.84 -5.07
C HIS A 17 10.38 -1.63 -5.40
N PHE A 18 9.06 -1.81 -5.36
CA PHE A 18 8.13 -0.68 -5.50
C PHE A 18 8.24 0.31 -4.34
N ARG A 19 8.33 -0.17 -3.10
CA ARG A 19 8.45 0.71 -1.93
C ARG A 19 9.74 1.51 -1.96
N TYR A 20 10.87 0.88 -2.27
CA TYR A 20 12.14 1.59 -2.46
C TYR A 20 12.06 2.62 -3.58
N PHE A 21 11.49 2.24 -4.73
CA PHE A 21 11.27 3.16 -5.86
C PHE A 21 10.42 4.37 -5.46
N LEU A 22 9.28 4.16 -4.80
CA LEU A 22 8.40 5.26 -4.40
C LEU A 22 9.08 6.21 -3.40
N ARG A 23 10.00 5.72 -2.57
CA ARG A 23 10.82 6.54 -1.67
C ARG A 23 11.81 7.45 -2.39
N GLN A 24 12.16 7.15 -3.63
CA GLN A 24 12.95 8.09 -4.44
C GLN A 24 12.09 9.27 -4.92
N ILE A 25 10.77 9.16 -4.83
CA ILE A 25 9.81 10.19 -5.23
C ILE A 25 9.31 10.99 -4.01
N SER A 26 8.94 10.31 -2.92
CA SER A 26 8.37 10.94 -1.72
C SER A 26 8.76 10.16 -0.46
N ARG A 27 9.04 10.89 0.64
CA ARG A 27 9.59 10.31 1.88
C ARG A 27 8.56 10.14 3.00
N ARG A 28 7.47 10.93 2.99
CA ARG A 28 6.57 11.08 4.13
C ARG A 28 5.39 10.09 4.18
N PRO A 29 4.77 9.70 3.06
CA PRO A 29 3.63 8.79 3.10
C PRO A 29 3.98 7.46 3.78
N LEU A 30 3.07 6.92 4.60
CA LEU A 30 3.24 5.58 5.14
C LEU A 30 3.09 4.55 4.01
N LEU A 31 4.08 3.68 3.87
CA LEU A 31 4.02 2.57 2.93
C LEU A 31 3.62 1.29 3.66
N TYR A 32 2.98 0.39 2.93
CA TYR A 32 2.59 -0.93 3.43
C TYR A 32 3.31 -2.02 2.63
N THR A 33 3.63 -3.12 3.30
CA THR A 33 4.00 -4.34 2.60
C THR A 33 2.78 -4.87 1.83
N GLU A 34 2.97 -5.86 0.99
CA GLU A 34 1.89 -6.75 0.60
C GLU A 34 1.36 -7.47 1.85
N MET A 35 0.13 -8.00 1.79
CA MET A 35 -0.39 -8.81 2.89
C MET A 35 0.42 -10.11 3.02
N ILE A 36 1.00 -10.35 4.19
CA ILE A 36 1.76 -11.56 4.51
C ILE A 36 0.99 -12.34 5.55
N THR A 37 0.76 -13.63 5.30
CA THR A 37 0.00 -14.45 6.25
C THR A 37 0.87 -14.87 7.45
N THR A 38 0.26 -14.97 8.62
CA THR A 38 0.94 -15.42 9.84
C THR A 38 1.57 -16.81 9.65
N MET A 39 0.93 -17.69 8.90
CA MET A 39 1.46 -19.01 8.57
C MET A 39 2.70 -18.95 7.67
N ALA A 40 2.73 -18.00 6.70
CA ALA A 40 3.92 -17.79 5.87
C ALA A 40 5.11 -17.30 6.71
N ILE A 41 4.88 -16.41 7.69
CA ILE A 41 5.94 -15.92 8.59
C ILE A 41 6.44 -17.04 9.51
N LYS A 42 5.53 -17.89 9.98
CA LYS A 42 5.87 -19.00 10.89
C LYS A 42 6.74 -20.06 10.21
N HIS A 43 6.43 -20.41 8.97
CA HIS A 43 7.03 -21.56 8.27
C HIS A 43 7.98 -21.16 7.14
N GLY A 44 7.98 -19.91 6.71
CA GLY A 44 8.78 -19.43 5.59
C GLY A 44 10.10 -18.78 6.03
N ASP A 45 10.84 -18.34 5.01
CA ASP A 45 12.05 -17.53 5.20
C ASP A 45 11.63 -16.09 5.58
N ARG A 46 11.78 -15.75 6.85
CA ARG A 46 11.41 -14.44 7.41
C ARG A 46 12.17 -13.30 6.76
N TYR A 47 13.47 -13.46 6.47
CA TYR A 47 14.27 -12.40 5.85
C TYR A 47 13.84 -12.12 4.42
N LYS A 48 13.45 -13.17 3.70
CA LYS A 48 12.92 -13.02 2.35
C LYS A 48 11.53 -12.38 2.35
N LEU A 49 10.66 -12.79 3.27
CA LEU A 49 9.26 -12.33 3.35
C LEU A 49 9.15 -10.91 3.93
N LEU A 50 9.90 -10.63 5.00
CA LEU A 50 9.75 -9.41 5.81
C LEU A 50 10.91 -8.43 5.64
N GLY A 51 12.00 -8.81 4.95
CA GLY A 51 13.15 -7.95 4.81
C GLY A 51 12.83 -6.67 4.02
N PHE A 52 13.35 -5.54 4.49
CA PHE A 52 13.23 -4.23 3.85
C PHE A 52 14.50 -3.41 4.04
N SER A 53 14.65 -2.35 3.25
CA SER A 53 15.69 -1.34 3.43
C SER A 53 15.17 -0.22 4.36
N LEU A 54 16.03 0.33 5.20
CA LEU A 54 15.71 1.50 6.03
C LEU A 54 15.20 2.68 5.19
N ALA A 55 15.60 2.75 3.92
CA ALA A 55 15.09 3.75 2.98
C ALA A 55 13.58 3.61 2.70
N GLU A 56 12.95 2.46 2.97
CA GLU A 56 11.53 2.24 2.74
C GLU A 56 10.63 2.83 3.85
N LYS A 57 11.21 3.22 4.99
CA LYS A 57 10.46 3.79 6.13
C LYS A 57 9.89 5.19 5.84
N PRO A 58 8.75 5.57 6.46
CA PRO A 58 7.94 4.80 7.40
C PRO A 58 7.18 3.65 6.72
N LEU A 59 7.18 2.47 7.37
CA LEU A 59 6.71 1.22 6.78
C LEU A 59 5.84 0.40 7.75
N ALA A 60 4.66 0.01 7.31
CA ALA A 60 3.76 -0.90 8.01
C ALA A 60 3.83 -2.32 7.43
N LEU A 61 3.89 -3.32 8.31
CA LEU A 61 3.67 -4.71 7.93
C LEU A 61 2.17 -5.02 7.93
N GLN A 62 1.60 -5.47 6.81
CA GLN A 62 0.24 -5.97 6.81
C GLN A 62 0.18 -7.47 7.00
N LEU A 63 -0.52 -7.92 8.04
CA LEU A 63 -0.75 -9.32 8.38
C LEU A 63 -2.11 -9.83 7.88
N GLY A 64 -2.13 -11.08 7.44
CA GLY A 64 -3.35 -11.87 7.25
C GLY A 64 -3.35 -13.08 8.17
N GLY A 65 -4.42 -13.24 8.94
CA GLY A 65 -4.59 -14.35 9.87
C GLY A 65 -5.77 -14.13 10.81
N ASP A 66 -6.18 -15.19 11.51
CA ASP A 66 -7.33 -15.22 12.42
C ASP A 66 -6.96 -15.72 13.83
N ASN A 67 -5.76 -16.27 13.99
CA ASN A 67 -5.30 -16.81 15.27
C ASN A 67 -4.61 -15.73 16.12
N PRO A 68 -5.17 -15.33 17.29
CA PRO A 68 -4.61 -14.26 18.11
C PRO A 68 -3.15 -14.51 18.58
N TYR A 69 -2.78 -15.74 18.88
CA TYR A 69 -1.41 -16.09 19.32
C TYR A 69 -0.40 -15.90 18.18
N LEU A 70 -0.75 -16.35 16.97
CA LEU A 70 0.12 -16.19 15.81
C LEU A 70 0.21 -14.72 15.38
N LEU A 71 -0.89 -13.96 15.50
CA LEU A 71 -0.89 -12.52 15.23
C LEU A 71 0.04 -11.80 16.21
N ALA A 72 -0.01 -12.11 17.50
CA ALA A 72 0.88 -11.54 18.52
C ALA A 72 2.36 -11.89 18.25
N GLU A 73 2.65 -13.16 17.94
CA GLU A 73 4.01 -13.58 17.56
C GLU A 73 4.53 -12.83 16.34
N CYS A 74 3.70 -12.71 15.28
CA CYS A 74 4.09 -12.01 14.06
C CYS A 74 4.24 -10.49 14.28
N ALA A 75 3.41 -9.89 15.13
CA ALA A 75 3.55 -8.50 15.52
C ALA A 75 4.89 -8.25 16.23
N LYS A 76 5.27 -9.13 17.15
CA LYS A 76 6.57 -9.04 17.84
C LYS A 76 7.73 -9.17 16.87
N ILE A 77 7.68 -10.09 15.92
CA ILE A 77 8.68 -10.22 14.86
C ILE A 77 8.78 -8.92 14.04
N ALA A 78 7.65 -8.29 13.71
CA ALA A 78 7.62 -7.03 12.97
C ALA A 78 8.31 -5.90 13.75
N GLU A 79 7.99 -5.75 15.02
CA GLU A 79 8.64 -4.75 15.90
C GLU A 79 10.15 -4.99 15.99
N ASP A 80 10.58 -6.24 16.23
CA ASP A 80 11.99 -6.62 16.34
C ASP A 80 12.77 -6.39 15.03
N MET A 81 12.10 -6.49 13.89
CA MET A 81 12.66 -6.16 12.57
C MET A 81 12.66 -4.66 12.27
N GLY A 82 12.01 -3.84 13.09
CA GLY A 82 12.01 -2.38 12.96
C GLY A 82 10.91 -1.80 12.08
N TYR A 83 9.80 -2.50 11.88
CA TYR A 83 8.59 -1.92 11.28
C TYR A 83 8.02 -0.82 12.17
N ASP A 84 7.41 0.20 11.54
CA ASP A 84 6.83 1.34 12.26
C ASP A 84 5.39 1.09 12.71
N GLU A 85 4.70 0.12 12.09
CA GLU A 85 3.31 -0.25 12.36
C GLU A 85 3.05 -1.70 11.97
N VAL A 86 2.12 -2.34 12.66
CA VAL A 86 1.53 -3.63 12.23
C VAL A 86 0.05 -3.43 11.94
N ASN A 87 -0.37 -3.83 10.75
CA ASN A 87 -1.75 -3.69 10.28
C ASN A 87 -2.39 -5.06 10.07
N LEU A 88 -3.61 -5.25 10.58
CA LEU A 88 -4.40 -6.45 10.31
C LEU A 88 -5.32 -6.24 9.11
N ASN A 89 -5.23 -7.15 8.13
CA ASN A 89 -6.12 -7.15 6.97
C ASN A 89 -7.48 -7.77 7.33
N VAL A 90 -8.53 -6.97 7.25
CA VAL A 90 -9.94 -7.37 7.44
C VAL A 90 -10.79 -6.97 6.21
N GLY A 91 -10.17 -6.85 5.04
CA GLY A 91 -10.86 -6.33 3.87
C GLY A 91 -10.59 -7.05 2.54
N CYS A 92 -9.64 -7.99 2.48
CA CYS A 92 -9.32 -8.72 1.25
C CYS A 92 -10.37 -9.80 0.96
N PRO A 93 -11.01 -9.80 -0.24
CA PRO A 93 -12.05 -10.78 -0.59
C PRO A 93 -11.53 -11.93 -1.46
N SER A 94 -10.22 -12.18 -1.53
CA SER A 94 -9.67 -13.21 -2.42
C SER A 94 -10.04 -14.63 -1.96
N SER A 95 -10.10 -15.61 -2.88
CA SER A 95 -10.42 -17.01 -2.59
C SER A 95 -9.44 -17.62 -1.56
N ARG A 96 -8.14 -17.38 -1.73
CA ARG A 96 -7.11 -17.86 -0.78
C ARG A 96 -7.35 -17.35 0.65
N VAL A 97 -7.85 -16.13 0.77
CA VAL A 97 -8.16 -15.49 2.04
C VAL A 97 -9.41 -16.11 2.67
N LYS A 98 -10.42 -16.44 1.87
CA LYS A 98 -11.64 -17.13 2.33
C LYS A 98 -11.35 -18.55 2.83
N GLU A 99 -10.56 -19.32 2.10
CA GLU A 99 -10.13 -20.67 2.49
C GLU A 99 -9.34 -20.67 3.81
N GLY A 100 -8.63 -19.58 4.09
CA GLY A 100 -7.88 -19.38 5.33
C GLY A 100 -8.66 -18.69 6.46
N ASN A 101 -9.95 -18.40 6.31
CA ASN A 101 -10.80 -17.70 7.28
C ASN A 101 -10.30 -16.34 7.76
N PHE A 102 -9.59 -15.58 6.93
CA PHE A 102 -9.10 -14.24 7.28
C PHE A 102 -9.49 -13.19 6.21
N GLY A 103 -9.02 -11.96 6.32
CA GLY A 103 -9.38 -10.85 5.43
C GLY A 103 -10.85 -10.43 5.59
N ALA A 104 -11.58 -10.25 4.49
CA ALA A 104 -12.95 -9.72 4.53
C ALA A 104 -13.93 -10.61 5.33
N CYS A 105 -13.72 -11.93 5.36
CA CYS A 105 -14.54 -12.85 6.15
C CYS A 105 -14.53 -12.51 7.65
N LEU A 106 -13.46 -11.92 8.16
CA LEU A 106 -13.36 -11.51 9.58
C LEU A 106 -14.33 -10.39 9.96
N MET A 107 -14.87 -9.66 9.00
CA MET A 107 -15.91 -8.66 9.30
C MET A 107 -17.17 -9.26 9.89
N ALA A 108 -17.43 -10.55 9.65
CA ALA A 108 -18.55 -11.28 10.27
C ALA A 108 -18.28 -11.67 11.74
N ASN A 109 -17.05 -11.52 12.23
CA ASN A 109 -16.67 -11.93 13.60
C ASN A 109 -15.80 -10.87 14.29
N PRO A 110 -16.37 -9.71 14.64
CA PRO A 110 -15.63 -8.60 15.26
C PRO A 110 -14.94 -8.98 16.57
N GLU A 111 -15.52 -9.92 17.35
CA GLU A 111 -14.94 -10.39 18.60
C GLU A 111 -13.65 -11.19 18.39
N LEU A 112 -13.55 -11.93 17.28
CA LEU A 112 -12.30 -12.61 16.93
C LEU A 112 -11.22 -11.61 16.54
N VAL A 113 -11.58 -10.58 15.76
CA VAL A 113 -10.68 -9.48 15.41
C VAL A 113 -10.22 -8.75 16.68
N ALA A 114 -11.14 -8.43 17.59
CA ALA A 114 -10.86 -7.79 18.87
C ALA A 114 -9.86 -8.58 19.72
N ARG A 115 -10.02 -9.91 19.79
CA ARG A 115 -9.04 -10.78 20.48
C ARG A 115 -7.65 -10.73 19.80
N GLY A 116 -7.61 -10.73 18.47
CA GLY A 116 -6.36 -10.56 17.71
C GLY A 116 -5.67 -9.24 18.00
N ILE A 117 -6.43 -8.13 17.96
CA ILE A 117 -5.92 -6.79 18.27
C ILE A 117 -5.41 -6.69 19.71
N SER A 118 -6.19 -7.17 20.67
CA SER A 118 -5.76 -7.20 22.08
C SER A 118 -4.45 -7.97 22.28
N ALA A 119 -4.33 -9.15 21.65
CA ALA A 119 -3.13 -9.98 21.74
C ALA A 119 -1.90 -9.29 21.09
N MET A 120 -2.08 -8.64 19.95
CA MET A 120 -0.99 -7.89 19.31
C MET A 120 -0.58 -6.67 20.14
N ASN A 121 -1.54 -5.86 20.65
CA ASN A 121 -1.25 -4.70 21.48
C ASN A 121 -0.51 -5.05 22.78
N GLN A 122 -0.75 -6.24 23.34
CA GLN A 122 0.00 -6.74 24.51
C GLN A 122 1.42 -7.17 24.17
N ALA A 123 1.69 -7.52 22.91
CA ALA A 123 2.98 -8.05 22.48
C ALA A 123 3.96 -6.96 22.01
N VAL A 124 3.47 -5.79 21.55
CA VAL A 124 4.28 -4.75 20.93
C VAL A 124 3.94 -3.36 21.42
N SER A 125 4.89 -2.42 21.23
CA SER A 125 4.73 -0.99 21.53
C SER A 125 4.41 -0.16 20.28
N ILE A 126 4.69 -0.70 19.08
CA ILE A 126 4.35 -0.03 17.81
C ILE A 126 2.83 -0.08 17.58
N PRO A 127 2.25 0.88 16.83
CA PRO A 127 0.83 0.89 16.53
C PRO A 127 0.33 -0.40 15.89
N VAL A 128 -0.82 -0.89 16.38
CA VAL A 128 -1.57 -2.00 15.80
C VAL A 128 -2.85 -1.44 15.21
N THR A 129 -3.02 -1.58 13.91
CA THR A 129 -4.09 -0.93 13.13
C THR A 129 -4.90 -1.94 12.33
N VAL A 130 -6.06 -1.53 11.83
CA VAL A 130 -6.96 -2.39 11.04
C VAL A 130 -7.26 -1.75 9.70
N LYS A 131 -7.19 -2.54 8.62
CA LYS A 131 -7.70 -2.15 7.31
C LYS A 131 -8.89 -3.03 6.93
N GLN A 132 -10.06 -2.40 6.82
CA GLN A 132 -11.33 -3.08 6.55
C GLN A 132 -12.08 -2.45 5.37
N ARG A 133 -13.25 -3.01 5.07
CA ARG A 133 -14.28 -2.45 4.19
C ARG A 133 -15.46 -1.93 4.99
N ILE A 134 -16.45 -1.35 4.30
CA ILE A 134 -17.71 -0.89 4.95
C ILE A 134 -18.66 -2.03 5.30
N GLY A 135 -18.43 -3.24 4.77
CA GLY A 135 -19.24 -4.42 5.01
C GLY A 135 -18.92 -5.55 4.05
N ILE A 136 -19.62 -6.66 4.22
CA ILE A 136 -19.55 -7.86 3.36
C ILE A 136 -20.95 -8.32 3.00
N ASP A 137 -21.14 -8.81 1.78
CA ASP A 137 -22.41 -9.38 1.29
C ASP A 137 -23.61 -8.49 1.69
N ASP A 138 -24.59 -9.03 2.41
CA ASP A 138 -25.77 -8.29 2.90
C ASP A 138 -25.56 -7.66 4.29
N GLN A 139 -24.39 -7.87 4.91
CA GLN A 139 -24.01 -7.25 6.18
C GLN A 139 -23.23 -5.95 5.93
N ASP A 140 -23.84 -5.00 5.24
CA ASP A 140 -23.18 -3.77 4.80
C ASP A 140 -23.91 -2.49 5.27
N SER A 141 -24.75 -2.60 6.30
CA SER A 141 -25.36 -1.42 6.92
C SER A 141 -24.29 -0.58 7.64
N TYR A 142 -24.55 0.71 7.77
CA TYR A 142 -23.71 1.60 8.57
C TYR A 142 -23.56 1.11 10.01
N GLU A 143 -24.68 0.64 10.60
CA GLU A 143 -24.75 0.14 11.98
C GLU A 143 -23.83 -1.08 12.18
N ASN A 144 -23.78 -2.00 11.20
CA ASN A 144 -22.86 -3.14 11.23
C ASN A 144 -21.40 -2.68 11.22
N MET A 145 -21.05 -1.72 10.36
CA MET A 145 -19.71 -1.15 10.30
C MET A 145 -19.34 -0.43 11.61
N ALA A 146 -20.22 0.41 12.12
CA ALA A 146 -19.99 1.16 13.36
C ALA A 146 -19.85 0.22 14.58
N ASN A 147 -20.67 -0.83 14.65
CA ASN A 147 -20.56 -1.85 15.70
C ASN A 147 -19.24 -2.62 15.62
N PHE A 148 -18.81 -3.00 14.41
CA PHE A 148 -17.50 -3.63 14.21
C PHE A 148 -16.36 -2.73 14.72
N VAL A 149 -16.36 -1.46 14.30
CA VAL A 149 -15.32 -0.49 14.71
C VAL A 149 -15.34 -0.31 16.24
N ARG A 150 -16.52 -0.18 16.86
CA ARG A 150 -16.64 -0.04 18.31
C ARG A 150 -16.02 -1.23 19.05
N ILE A 151 -16.38 -2.48 18.69
CA ILE A 151 -15.88 -3.69 19.35
C ILE A 151 -14.36 -3.79 19.23
N VAL A 152 -13.80 -3.50 18.05
CA VAL A 152 -12.37 -3.59 17.79
C VAL A 152 -11.60 -2.41 18.43
N ALA A 153 -12.23 -1.23 18.53
CA ALA A 153 -11.66 -0.08 19.24
C ALA A 153 -11.62 -0.32 20.76
N ASP A 154 -12.67 -0.91 21.33
CA ASP A 154 -12.71 -1.28 22.75
C ASP A 154 -11.59 -2.28 23.11
N ALA A 155 -11.11 -3.07 22.14
CA ALA A 155 -9.94 -3.96 22.30
C ALA A 155 -8.58 -3.25 22.12
N GLY A 156 -8.57 -1.93 21.88
CA GLY A 156 -7.37 -1.10 21.83
C GLY A 156 -6.93 -0.66 20.44
N CYS A 157 -7.68 -0.94 19.36
CA CYS A 157 -7.39 -0.39 18.04
C CYS A 157 -7.79 1.10 17.99
N GLN A 158 -6.82 1.98 17.68
CA GLN A 158 -7.06 3.42 17.59
C GLN A 158 -7.07 3.94 16.15
N HIS A 159 -6.62 3.12 15.18
CA HIS A 159 -6.50 3.53 13.78
C HIS A 159 -7.17 2.52 12.85
N PHE A 160 -8.13 3.01 12.06
CA PHE A 160 -8.90 2.23 11.10
C PHE A 160 -8.76 2.82 9.69
N THR A 161 -8.31 2.01 8.74
CA THR A 161 -8.37 2.33 7.31
C THR A 161 -9.63 1.70 6.70
N ILE A 162 -10.56 2.54 6.25
CA ILE A 162 -11.85 2.10 5.70
C ILE A 162 -11.85 2.18 4.18
N HIS A 163 -11.85 1.03 3.49
CA HIS A 163 -12.15 1.02 2.06
C HIS A 163 -13.66 1.24 1.87
N ALA A 164 -14.03 2.37 1.29
CA ALA A 164 -15.41 2.85 1.17
C ALA A 164 -16.29 2.02 0.19
N ARG A 165 -16.02 0.72 0.07
CA ARG A 165 -16.82 -0.26 -0.68
C ARG A 165 -17.04 -1.50 0.17
N LYS A 166 -18.23 -2.13 0.05
CA LYS A 166 -18.41 -3.48 0.59
C LYS A 166 -17.62 -4.52 -0.22
N ALA A 167 -17.48 -5.71 0.31
CA ALA A 167 -17.01 -6.87 -0.45
C ALA A 167 -18.13 -7.88 -0.65
N TRP A 168 -18.26 -8.38 -1.88
CA TRP A 168 -18.96 -9.61 -2.16
C TRP A 168 -17.99 -10.77 -1.98
N LEU A 169 -18.29 -11.66 -1.04
CA LEU A 169 -17.45 -12.82 -0.77
C LEU A 169 -17.62 -13.91 -1.86
N GLN A 170 -18.75 -13.88 -2.57
CA GLN A 170 -19.01 -14.78 -3.70
C GLN A 170 -19.43 -13.96 -4.92
N GLY A 171 -19.23 -14.55 -6.11
CA GLY A 171 -19.71 -13.99 -7.38
C GLY A 171 -18.84 -12.90 -8.00
N LEU A 172 -17.92 -12.27 -7.26
CA LEU A 172 -16.99 -11.25 -7.77
C LEU A 172 -15.53 -11.62 -7.51
N SER A 173 -14.70 -11.42 -8.52
CA SER A 173 -13.24 -11.48 -8.36
C SER A 173 -12.73 -10.34 -7.46
N PRO A 174 -11.49 -10.43 -6.92
CA PRO A 174 -10.88 -9.31 -6.19
C PRO A 174 -10.78 -8.02 -7.00
N LYS A 175 -10.65 -8.11 -8.33
CA LYS A 175 -10.62 -6.95 -9.24
C LYS A 175 -12.00 -6.30 -9.32
N GLU A 176 -13.04 -7.07 -9.51
CA GLU A 176 -14.43 -6.60 -9.58
C GLU A 176 -14.90 -6.03 -8.25
N ASN A 177 -14.51 -6.63 -7.12
CA ASN A 177 -14.75 -6.08 -5.77
C ASN A 177 -14.12 -4.70 -5.52
N ARG A 178 -13.24 -4.22 -6.38
CA ARG A 178 -12.65 -2.87 -6.33
C ARG A 178 -13.34 -1.87 -7.26
N THR A 179 -14.29 -2.32 -8.09
CA THR A 179 -14.93 -1.48 -9.10
C THR A 179 -16.45 -1.57 -9.11
N VAL A 180 -17.00 -2.76 -8.93
CA VAL A 180 -18.45 -3.01 -9.05
C VAL A 180 -19.25 -2.48 -7.85
N PRO A 181 -18.93 -2.81 -6.57
CA PRO A 181 -19.67 -2.22 -5.46
C PRO A 181 -19.52 -0.69 -5.45
N PRO A 182 -20.58 0.08 -5.19
CA PRO A 182 -20.51 1.53 -5.16
C PRO A 182 -19.61 2.05 -4.02
N LEU A 183 -19.00 3.21 -4.24
CA LEU A 183 -18.30 3.94 -3.19
C LEU A 183 -19.33 4.64 -2.29
N ARG A 184 -19.16 4.50 -0.98
CA ARG A 184 -20.00 5.10 0.05
C ARG A 184 -19.13 5.90 1.02
N TYR A 185 -18.62 7.04 0.57
CA TYR A 185 -17.76 7.90 1.36
C TYR A 185 -18.47 8.50 2.57
N ASP A 186 -19.75 8.82 2.43
CA ASP A 186 -20.57 9.43 3.49
C ASP A 186 -20.63 8.53 4.75
N ASP A 187 -20.61 7.21 4.58
CA ASP A 187 -20.53 6.28 5.71
C ASP A 187 -19.22 6.41 6.48
N VAL A 188 -18.10 6.64 5.78
CA VAL A 188 -16.80 6.84 6.43
C VAL A 188 -16.74 8.18 7.15
N TYR A 189 -17.31 9.23 6.58
CA TYR A 189 -17.42 10.55 7.24
C TYR A 189 -18.32 10.50 8.47
N ARG A 190 -19.45 9.81 8.35
CA ARG A 190 -20.36 9.55 9.49
C ARG A 190 -19.63 8.79 10.60
N LEU A 191 -18.81 7.79 10.24
CA LEU A 191 -18.01 7.02 11.19
C LEU A 191 -17.02 7.93 11.95
N LYS A 192 -16.29 8.80 11.24
CA LYS A 192 -15.37 9.77 11.88
C LYS A 192 -16.12 10.71 12.84
N ASN A 193 -17.28 11.20 12.45
CA ASN A 193 -18.09 12.06 13.32
C ASN A 193 -18.60 11.33 14.56
N GLN A 194 -18.97 10.04 14.44
CA GLN A 194 -19.43 9.23 15.56
C GLN A 194 -18.28 8.83 16.52
N PHE A 195 -17.08 8.63 15.99
CA PHE A 195 -15.89 8.24 16.76
C PHE A 195 -14.76 9.27 16.58
N PRO A 196 -14.93 10.53 17.06
CA PRO A 196 -13.98 11.60 16.80
C PRO A 196 -12.59 11.36 17.42
N HIS A 197 -12.51 10.51 18.43
CA HIS A 197 -11.24 10.13 19.09
C HIS A 197 -10.45 9.07 18.32
N LEU A 198 -11.07 8.33 17.40
CA LEU A 198 -10.38 7.35 16.55
C LEU A 198 -9.75 8.04 15.36
N PHE A 199 -8.58 7.54 14.94
CA PHE A 199 -7.94 7.93 13.69
C PHE A 199 -8.58 7.15 12.54
N ILE A 200 -9.32 7.84 11.69
CA ILE A 200 -10.03 7.24 10.55
C ILE A 200 -9.35 7.66 9.25
N GLU A 201 -8.84 6.68 8.54
CA GLU A 201 -8.25 6.82 7.22
C GLU A 201 -9.20 6.29 6.14
N ILE A 202 -9.47 7.10 5.10
CA ILE A 202 -10.34 6.70 3.99
C ILE A 202 -9.53 6.11 2.84
N ASN A 203 -10.09 5.07 2.20
CA ASN A 203 -9.52 4.44 1.01
C ASN A 203 -10.63 4.11 0.00
N GLY A 204 -10.29 4.03 -1.27
CA GLY A 204 -11.17 3.58 -2.35
C GLY A 204 -11.46 4.66 -3.40
N GLY A 205 -11.13 4.41 -4.65
CA GLY A 205 -11.45 5.28 -5.79
C GLY A 205 -10.69 6.60 -5.88
N ILE A 206 -9.77 6.90 -4.97
CA ILE A 206 -9.01 8.14 -4.91
C ILE A 206 -7.87 8.06 -5.95
N ILE A 207 -7.89 8.97 -6.93
CA ILE A 207 -7.01 8.92 -8.10
C ILE A 207 -6.07 10.12 -8.25
N ASN A 208 -6.26 11.18 -7.46
CA ASN A 208 -5.41 12.37 -7.48
C ASN A 208 -5.33 13.05 -6.11
N LEU A 209 -4.39 13.99 -5.97
CA LEU A 209 -4.14 14.70 -4.72
C LEU A 209 -5.23 15.71 -4.35
N GLU A 210 -5.99 16.21 -5.33
CA GLU A 210 -7.11 17.10 -5.06
C GLU A 210 -8.23 16.37 -4.33
N GLN A 211 -8.60 15.18 -4.79
CA GLN A 211 -9.54 14.32 -4.05
C GLN A 211 -9.02 13.98 -2.65
N ALA A 212 -7.71 13.71 -2.51
CA ALA A 212 -7.13 13.47 -1.20
C ALA A 212 -7.31 14.66 -0.26
N ARG A 213 -7.09 15.91 -0.73
CA ARG A 213 -7.33 17.13 0.07
C ARG A 213 -8.79 17.30 0.48
N GLN A 214 -9.73 16.98 -0.43
CA GLN A 214 -11.17 17.05 -0.11
C GLN A 214 -11.54 16.06 1.00
N HIS A 215 -11.07 14.82 0.93
CA HIS A 215 -11.30 13.84 1.98
C HIS A 215 -10.68 14.25 3.33
N LEU A 216 -9.48 14.83 3.32
CA LEU A 216 -8.79 15.28 4.55
C LEU A 216 -9.52 16.39 5.32
N GLN A 217 -10.53 17.02 4.74
CA GLN A 217 -11.40 17.94 5.45
C GLN A 217 -12.40 17.21 6.38
N LEU A 218 -12.61 15.91 6.17
CA LEU A 218 -13.68 15.13 6.81
C LEU A 218 -13.15 13.91 7.59
N VAL A 219 -11.90 13.49 7.33
CA VAL A 219 -11.23 12.36 7.98
C VAL A 219 -9.77 12.70 8.28
N ASP A 220 -9.09 11.85 9.07
CA ASP A 220 -7.73 12.14 9.53
C ASP A 220 -6.64 11.83 8.49
N ALA A 221 -6.90 10.87 7.61
CA ALA A 221 -5.92 10.44 6.61
C ALA A 221 -6.57 9.85 5.36
N VAL A 222 -5.76 9.74 4.30
CA VAL A 222 -6.17 9.21 3.00
C VAL A 222 -5.17 8.16 2.52
N MET A 223 -5.68 6.97 2.19
CA MET A 223 -4.90 5.90 1.59
C MET A 223 -5.17 5.80 0.09
N ILE A 224 -4.12 5.95 -0.70
CA ILE A 224 -4.18 5.84 -2.17
C ILE A 224 -3.75 4.42 -2.59
N GLY A 225 -4.58 3.75 -3.39
CA GLY A 225 -4.30 2.42 -3.91
C GLY A 225 -3.69 2.44 -5.31
N ARG A 226 -4.44 1.91 -6.29
CA ARG A 226 -3.98 1.72 -7.67
C ARG A 226 -3.39 2.96 -8.33
N ALA A 227 -3.91 4.14 -8.04
CA ALA A 227 -3.38 5.39 -8.58
C ALA A 227 -1.90 5.62 -8.22
N ALA A 228 -1.45 5.14 -7.05
CA ALA A 228 -0.04 5.20 -6.66
C ALA A 228 0.85 4.30 -7.55
N TYR A 229 0.31 3.20 -8.06
CA TYR A 229 1.03 2.30 -8.97
C TYR A 229 0.91 2.74 -10.43
N ASP A 230 -0.29 3.16 -10.85
CA ASP A 230 -0.59 3.58 -12.23
C ASP A 230 0.08 4.93 -12.59
N ASN A 231 0.36 5.77 -11.59
CA ASN A 231 1.08 7.04 -11.72
C ASN A 231 1.86 7.34 -10.43
N PRO A 232 2.99 6.70 -10.16
CA PRO A 232 3.76 6.89 -8.93
C PRO A 232 4.27 8.33 -8.77
N TYR A 233 4.50 9.04 -9.86
CA TYR A 233 4.94 10.44 -9.84
C TYR A 233 3.87 11.41 -9.31
N LEU A 234 2.63 10.95 -9.11
CA LEU A 234 1.59 11.63 -8.34
C LEU A 234 2.11 12.07 -6.95
N PHE A 235 3.02 11.30 -6.36
CA PHE A 235 3.58 11.59 -5.04
C PHE A 235 4.73 12.61 -5.03
N ALA A 236 5.18 13.10 -6.18
CA ALA A 236 6.37 13.97 -6.27
C ALA A 236 6.25 15.26 -5.45
N THR A 237 5.06 15.81 -5.29
CA THR A 237 4.82 17.05 -4.54
C THR A 237 4.29 16.83 -3.13
N VAL A 238 4.07 15.57 -2.72
CA VAL A 238 3.37 15.23 -1.47
C VAL A 238 4.11 15.74 -0.24
N ASP A 239 5.43 15.58 -0.18
CA ASP A 239 6.22 16.00 0.99
C ASP A 239 6.11 17.51 1.22
N ARG A 240 6.08 18.29 0.14
CA ARG A 240 5.87 19.74 0.19
C ARG A 240 4.40 20.10 0.49
N ASP A 241 3.46 19.55 -0.29
CA ASP A 241 2.08 20.01 -0.36
C ASP A 241 1.21 19.52 0.80
N PHE A 242 1.57 18.40 1.44
CA PHE A 242 0.81 17.78 2.54
C PHE A 242 1.55 17.78 3.87
N TYR A 243 2.89 17.82 3.85
CA TYR A 243 3.70 17.78 5.06
C TYR A 243 4.46 19.08 5.31
N GLY A 244 4.34 20.08 4.39
CA GLY A 244 4.95 21.39 4.57
C GLY A 244 6.48 21.40 4.50
N GLU A 245 7.09 20.39 3.89
CA GLU A 245 8.55 20.34 3.75
C GLU A 245 9.05 21.31 2.67
N SER A 246 10.14 22.02 2.95
CA SER A 246 10.80 22.91 1.99
C SER A 246 11.70 22.09 1.04
N VAL A 247 11.10 21.16 0.29
CA VAL A 247 11.81 20.29 -0.66
C VAL A 247 11.34 20.54 -2.08
N THR A 248 12.29 20.56 -3.01
CA THR A 248 11.99 20.56 -4.44
C THR A 248 11.59 19.14 -4.85
N PRO A 249 10.43 18.94 -5.50
CA PRO A 249 10.06 17.65 -6.04
C PRO A 249 11.16 17.09 -6.98
N PRO A 250 11.55 15.82 -6.84
CA PRO A 250 12.57 15.25 -7.70
C PRO A 250 12.08 15.16 -9.14
N THR A 251 12.94 15.40 -10.11
CA THR A 251 12.65 15.09 -11.50
C THR A 251 12.59 13.58 -11.72
N ARG A 252 11.90 13.14 -12.78
CA ARG A 252 11.87 11.69 -13.14
C ARG A 252 13.26 11.14 -13.46
N GLU A 253 14.13 11.95 -14.05
CA GLU A 253 15.50 11.60 -14.32
C GLU A 253 16.31 11.39 -13.02
N GLU A 254 16.17 12.27 -12.04
CA GLU A 254 16.81 12.11 -10.72
C GLU A 254 16.32 10.84 -10.02
N VAL A 255 15.02 10.52 -10.11
CA VAL A 255 14.46 9.27 -9.58
C VAL A 255 15.13 8.06 -10.25
N ILE A 256 15.27 8.07 -11.58
CA ILE A 256 15.94 6.99 -12.31
C ILE A 256 17.40 6.88 -11.88
N LYS A 257 18.15 7.99 -11.85
CA LYS A 257 19.55 7.98 -11.42
C LYS A 257 19.76 7.35 -10.04
N LYS A 258 18.84 7.59 -9.11
CA LYS A 258 18.87 6.96 -7.78
C LYS A 258 18.54 5.46 -7.80
N MET A 259 17.75 5.02 -8.78
CA MET A 259 17.40 3.61 -8.94
C MET A 259 18.51 2.77 -9.57
N LEU A 260 19.41 3.34 -10.38
CA LEU A 260 20.46 2.58 -11.08
C LEU A 260 21.33 1.76 -10.12
N PRO A 261 21.96 2.34 -9.08
CA PRO A 261 22.79 1.57 -8.15
C PRO A 261 21.99 0.51 -7.37
N TYR A 262 20.73 0.79 -7.05
CA TYR A 262 19.84 -0.18 -6.40
C TYR A 262 19.58 -1.39 -7.31
N ILE A 263 19.34 -1.15 -8.59
CA ILE A 263 19.13 -2.21 -9.59
C ILE A 263 20.38 -3.09 -9.68
N ASP A 264 21.56 -2.48 -9.82
CA ASP A 264 22.83 -3.21 -9.95
C ASP A 264 23.14 -4.05 -8.71
N GLU A 265 22.85 -3.51 -7.52
CA GLU A 265 22.98 -4.26 -6.27
C GLU A 265 22.10 -5.51 -6.26
N TRP A 266 20.81 -5.39 -6.66
CA TRP A 266 19.90 -6.53 -6.66
C TRP A 266 20.19 -7.53 -7.77
N VAL A 267 20.60 -7.07 -8.94
CA VAL A 267 21.03 -7.95 -10.05
C VAL A 267 22.28 -8.72 -9.64
N SER A 268 23.25 -8.09 -8.96
CA SER A 268 24.44 -8.78 -8.44
C SER A 268 24.12 -9.87 -7.40
N LYS A 269 22.98 -9.74 -6.69
CA LYS A 269 22.45 -10.76 -5.77
C LYS A 269 21.64 -11.86 -6.46
N GLY A 270 21.58 -11.88 -7.80
CA GLY A 270 20.91 -12.89 -8.61
C GLY A 270 19.44 -12.60 -8.92
N TYR A 271 18.94 -11.40 -8.60
CA TYR A 271 17.59 -11.00 -9.02
C TYR A 271 17.61 -10.61 -10.51
N LYS A 272 16.47 -10.82 -11.19
CA LYS A 272 16.34 -10.47 -12.59
C LYS A 272 15.83 -9.04 -12.73
N LEU A 273 16.34 -8.27 -13.68
CA LEU A 273 15.96 -6.88 -13.89
C LEU A 273 14.45 -6.67 -13.98
N HIS A 274 13.71 -7.54 -14.70
CA HIS A 274 12.27 -7.39 -14.88
C HIS A 274 11.47 -7.42 -13.58
N GLN A 275 11.99 -8.05 -12.50
CA GLN A 275 11.34 -8.07 -11.19
C GLN A 275 11.33 -6.67 -10.55
N ILE A 276 12.30 -5.83 -10.89
CA ILE A 276 12.44 -4.46 -10.41
C ILE A 276 11.83 -3.48 -11.41
N SER A 277 12.18 -3.61 -12.68
CA SER A 277 11.81 -2.65 -13.73
C SER A 277 10.31 -2.59 -14.02
N LYS A 278 9.55 -3.66 -13.70
CA LYS A 278 8.08 -3.64 -13.81
C LYS A 278 7.45 -2.47 -13.05
N HIS A 279 8.04 -2.04 -11.94
CA HIS A 279 7.56 -0.94 -11.12
C HIS A 279 7.88 0.43 -11.69
N LEU A 280 8.91 0.53 -12.55
CA LEU A 280 9.34 1.79 -13.16
C LEU A 280 8.52 2.16 -14.41
N LEU A 281 7.77 1.21 -14.97
CA LEU A 281 7.06 1.39 -16.25
C LEU A 281 6.09 2.60 -16.24
N GLN A 282 5.53 2.92 -15.10
CA GLN A 282 4.53 3.99 -14.97
C GLN A 282 5.13 5.35 -14.54
N LEU A 283 6.46 5.45 -14.36
CA LEU A 283 7.09 6.72 -13.93
C LEU A 283 6.82 7.88 -14.89
N PHE A 284 6.73 7.59 -16.18
CA PHE A 284 6.44 8.58 -17.22
C PHE A 284 4.96 8.62 -17.64
N ALA A 285 4.04 8.08 -16.82
CA ALA A 285 2.61 8.11 -17.13
C ALA A 285 2.13 9.53 -17.49
N GLY A 286 1.42 9.65 -18.63
CA GLY A 286 0.91 10.93 -19.11
C GLY A 286 1.97 11.87 -19.75
N GLN A 287 3.22 11.45 -19.91
CA GLN A 287 4.29 12.27 -20.50
C GLN A 287 4.59 11.84 -21.94
N PRO A 288 5.09 12.77 -22.78
CA PRO A 288 5.70 12.41 -24.07
C PRO A 288 6.79 11.33 -23.85
N GLY A 289 6.96 10.43 -24.81
CA GLY A 289 7.94 9.35 -24.70
C GLY A 289 7.54 8.15 -23.85
N THR A 290 6.40 8.16 -23.12
CA THR A 290 5.93 7.04 -22.28
C THR A 290 5.90 5.70 -23.02
N LYS A 291 5.47 5.70 -24.29
CA LYS A 291 5.40 4.46 -25.09
C LYS A 291 6.80 3.89 -25.39
N ALA A 292 7.77 4.74 -25.73
CA ALA A 292 9.14 4.35 -25.98
C ALA A 292 9.79 3.79 -24.71
N TRP A 293 9.63 4.47 -23.56
CA TRP A 293 10.04 4.02 -22.24
C TRP A 293 9.56 2.60 -21.93
N LYS A 294 8.24 2.39 -21.97
CA LYS A 294 7.63 1.09 -21.65
C LYS A 294 8.09 -0.01 -22.60
N ARG A 295 8.10 0.29 -23.91
CA ARG A 295 8.51 -0.68 -24.93
C ARG A 295 9.94 -1.13 -24.73
N TYR A 296 10.88 -0.18 -24.59
CA TYR A 296 12.29 -0.51 -24.48
C TYR A 296 12.59 -1.38 -23.25
N ILE A 297 12.01 -1.04 -22.09
CA ILE A 297 12.17 -1.82 -20.86
C ILE A 297 11.54 -3.21 -21.03
N SER A 298 10.32 -3.30 -21.56
CA SER A 298 9.64 -4.58 -21.71
C SER A 298 10.36 -5.53 -22.66
N GLU A 299 10.97 -5.01 -23.74
CA GLU A 299 11.71 -5.79 -24.72
C GLU A 299 13.09 -6.25 -24.20
N ASN A 300 13.73 -5.46 -23.33
CA ASN A 300 15.13 -5.69 -22.95
C ASN A 300 15.36 -6.18 -21.52
N SER A 301 14.40 -6.05 -20.60
CA SER A 301 14.58 -6.40 -19.19
C SER A 301 14.63 -7.91 -18.89
N HIS A 302 14.25 -8.75 -19.85
CA HIS A 302 14.20 -10.21 -19.69
C HIS A 302 15.46 -10.92 -20.18
N PHE A 303 16.35 -10.23 -20.88
CA PHE A 303 17.56 -10.87 -21.41
C PHE A 303 18.53 -11.28 -20.28
N PRO A 304 19.25 -12.38 -20.45
CA PRO A 304 20.33 -12.74 -19.53
C PRO A 304 21.36 -11.60 -19.41
N GLY A 305 21.73 -11.24 -18.19
CA GLY A 305 22.67 -10.16 -17.92
C GLY A 305 22.11 -8.74 -18.04
N ALA A 306 20.78 -8.58 -18.22
CA ALA A 306 20.15 -7.25 -18.19
C ALA A 306 20.33 -6.58 -16.81
N ASP A 307 20.82 -5.36 -16.80
CA ASP A 307 21.17 -4.55 -15.63
C ASP A 307 20.59 -3.13 -15.72
N SER A 308 21.09 -2.21 -14.90
CA SER A 308 20.68 -0.80 -14.91
C SER A 308 20.90 -0.08 -16.23
N GLY A 309 21.81 -0.56 -17.08
CA GLY A 309 22.07 -0.03 -18.42
C GLY A 309 20.84 -0.02 -19.33
N VAL A 310 19.95 -1.03 -19.19
CA VAL A 310 18.66 -1.05 -19.90
C VAL A 310 17.80 0.13 -19.51
N ILE A 311 17.73 0.44 -18.21
CA ILE A 311 16.90 1.55 -17.69
C ILE A 311 17.48 2.90 -18.13
N TRP A 312 18.82 3.01 -18.09
CA TRP A 312 19.51 4.22 -18.55
C TRP A 312 19.27 4.49 -20.05
N GLN A 313 19.39 3.48 -20.89
CA GLN A 313 19.14 3.60 -22.32
C GLN A 313 17.67 3.93 -22.62
N ALA A 314 16.72 3.35 -21.89
CA ALA A 314 15.32 3.72 -22.01
C ALA A 314 15.08 5.21 -21.69
N LEU A 315 15.76 5.76 -20.67
CA LEU A 315 15.70 7.18 -20.34
C LEU A 315 16.26 8.06 -21.47
N GLN A 316 17.39 7.68 -22.07
CA GLN A 316 17.99 8.43 -23.19
C GLN A 316 17.02 8.53 -24.38
N GLN A 317 16.26 7.46 -24.67
CA GLN A 317 15.25 7.50 -25.73
C GLN A 317 14.10 8.51 -25.43
N VAL A 318 13.68 8.60 -24.18
CA VAL A 318 12.67 9.59 -23.77
C VAL A 318 13.21 11.00 -23.94
N ASN A 319 14.43 11.27 -23.49
CA ASN A 319 15.06 12.60 -23.58
C ASN A 319 15.22 13.05 -25.04
N SER A 320 15.74 12.18 -25.91
CA SER A 320 15.89 12.47 -27.35
C SER A 320 14.57 12.83 -28.03
N LEU A 321 13.47 12.15 -27.66
CA LEU A 321 12.14 12.46 -28.21
C LEU A 321 11.61 13.80 -27.71
N ASN A 322 11.89 14.16 -26.45
CA ASN A 322 11.49 15.46 -25.90
C ASN A 322 12.27 16.62 -26.51
N ASP A 323 13.57 16.45 -26.77
CA ASP A 323 14.41 17.44 -27.43
C ASP A 323 13.93 17.72 -28.86
N LEU A 324 13.58 16.68 -29.61
CA LEU A 324 12.99 16.83 -30.95
C LEU A 324 11.64 17.54 -30.93
N ALA A 325 10.80 17.25 -29.93
CA ALA A 325 9.49 17.89 -29.79
C ALA A 325 9.56 19.38 -29.40
N ASN A 326 10.62 19.77 -28.68
CA ASN A 326 10.86 21.17 -28.28
C ASN A 326 11.59 22.01 -29.36
N SER A 327 12.10 21.36 -30.40
CA SER A 327 12.83 22.01 -31.50
C SER A 327 11.92 22.40 -32.69
N HIS A 328 10.64 22.11 -32.58
CA HIS A 328 9.57 22.48 -33.54
C HIS A 328 8.50 23.35 -32.87
#